data_2defcc118244cd0ddd26d8f1d4f9ad75
#
_entry.id   2defcc118244cd0ddd26d8f1d4f9ad75
#
_cell.length_a   1.000
_cell.length_b   1.000
_cell.length_c   1.000
_cell.angle_alpha   90.00
_cell.angle_beta   90.00
_cell.angle_gamma   90.00
#
_symmetry.space_group_name_H-M   'P 1'
#
loop_
_entity.id
_entity.type
_entity.pdbx_description
1 polymer ?
#
loop_
_entity_poly.entity_id
_entity_poly.type
_entity_poly.pdbx_seq_one_letter_code
_entity_poly.pdbx_strand_id
1 'polypeptide(L)'
;MKHLNSLILGNTDRHLIVLHGFLGMGNNWKTHAKHWADMGWCVHLIDQRNHGKSFWSSEFDYSIMAEDLKVYLDHKSIEKCTVLGHSMGGKTAMTFAIQYPERVKQLIVADIGPKS
;
A
#
# COMPACT_ATOMS: atom_id res chain seq x y z
N MET A 1 5.65 -14.90 -11.36
CA MET A 1 5.80 -13.54 -10.83
C MET A 1 5.27 -13.47 -9.41
N LYS A 2 5.99 -12.81 -8.54
CA LYS A 2 5.61 -12.69 -7.14
C LYS A 2 4.70 -11.49 -6.92
N HIS A 3 3.68 -11.67 -6.10
CA HIS A 3 2.74 -10.62 -5.78
C HIS A 3 2.73 -10.36 -4.28
N LEU A 4 2.50 -9.10 -3.92
CA LEU A 4 2.41 -8.74 -2.52
C LEU A 4 1.16 -9.36 -1.90
N ASN A 5 1.30 -9.82 -0.66
CA ASN A 5 0.17 -10.31 0.12
C ASN A 5 -0.67 -9.12 0.60
N SER A 6 -1.96 -9.30 0.65
CA SER A 6 -2.85 -8.24 1.12
C SER A 6 -4.04 -8.82 1.86
N LEU A 7 -4.60 -7.99 2.74
CA LEU A 7 -5.90 -8.23 3.34
C LEU A 7 -6.84 -7.19 2.75
N ILE A 8 -7.92 -7.62 2.12
CA ILE A 8 -8.82 -6.72 1.42
C ILE A 8 -10.15 -6.66 2.16
N LEU A 9 -10.59 -5.44 2.50
CA LEU A 9 -11.88 -5.20 3.14
C LEU A 9 -12.72 -4.31 2.22
N GLY A 10 -13.94 -4.74 1.95
CA GLY A 10 -14.82 -4.03 1.03
C GLY A 10 -14.76 -4.63 -0.37
N ASN A 11 -15.68 -4.20 -1.23
CA ASN A 11 -15.78 -4.76 -2.57
C ASN A 11 -16.25 -3.72 -3.60
N THR A 12 -15.98 -2.45 -3.32
CA THR A 12 -16.32 -1.38 -4.26
C THR A 12 -15.17 -1.12 -5.22
N ASP A 13 -15.38 -0.21 -6.16
CA ASP A 13 -14.32 0.20 -7.08
C ASP A 13 -13.52 1.40 -6.58
N ARG A 14 -13.78 1.85 -5.35
CA ARG A 14 -13.00 2.92 -4.71
C ARG A 14 -11.86 2.28 -3.93
N HIS A 15 -10.76 2.06 -4.61
CA HIS A 15 -9.62 1.34 -4.03
C HIS A 15 -8.73 2.26 -3.21
N LEU A 16 -8.48 1.86 -1.97
CA LEU A 16 -7.54 2.52 -1.07
C LEU A 16 -6.43 1.54 -0.75
N ILE A 17 -5.22 1.89 -1.16
CA ILE A 17 -4.03 1.06 -0.92
C ILE A 17 -3.32 1.62 0.31
N VAL A 18 -3.12 0.78 1.32
CA VAL A 18 -2.47 1.19 2.56
C VAL A 18 -1.10 0.50 2.65
N LEU A 19 -0.05 1.32 2.74
CA LEU A 19 1.33 0.86 2.82
C LEU A 19 1.87 1.18 4.21
N HIS A 20 2.26 0.13 4.93
CA HIS A 20 2.67 0.24 6.33
C HIS A 20 4.10 0.78 6.51
N GLY A 21 4.45 1.13 7.73
CA GLY A 21 5.79 1.56 8.09
C GLY A 21 6.76 0.39 8.22
N PHE A 22 8.02 0.72 8.48
CA PHE A 22 9.08 -0.27 8.60
C PHE A 22 8.77 -1.22 9.77
N LEU A 23 8.99 -2.50 9.55
CA LEU A 23 8.68 -3.59 10.49
C LEU A 23 7.19 -3.70 10.80
N GLY A 24 6.35 -2.93 10.10
CA GLY A 24 4.92 -3.07 10.23
C GLY A 24 4.38 -4.13 9.29
N MET A 25 3.08 -4.36 9.39
CA MET A 25 2.36 -5.27 8.51
C MET A 25 0.99 -4.67 8.25
N GLY A 26 0.36 -5.08 7.13
CA GLY A 26 -0.96 -4.57 6.82
C GLY A 26 -1.97 -4.71 7.96
N ASN A 27 -1.82 -5.77 8.75
CA ASN A 27 -2.74 -6.02 9.87
C ASN A 27 -2.79 -4.90 10.89
N ASN A 28 -1.72 -4.11 11.02
CA ASN A 28 -1.68 -3.03 12.00
C ASN A 28 -2.74 -1.96 11.75
N TRP A 29 -3.29 -1.92 10.55
CA TRP A 29 -4.29 -0.93 10.16
C TRP A 29 -5.71 -1.49 10.12
N LYS A 30 -5.90 -2.70 10.61
CA LYS A 30 -7.15 -3.43 10.40
C LYS A 30 -8.38 -2.70 10.94
N THR A 31 -8.27 -2.08 12.13
CA THR A 31 -9.38 -1.35 12.72
C THR A 31 -9.79 -0.17 11.86
N HIS A 32 -8.81 0.59 11.40
CA HIS A 32 -9.08 1.74 10.53
C HIS A 32 -9.67 1.27 9.20
N ALA A 33 -9.14 0.17 8.66
CA ALA A 33 -9.60 -0.35 7.39
C ALA A 33 -11.06 -0.77 7.44
N LYS A 34 -11.50 -1.40 8.54
CA LYS A 34 -12.90 -1.76 8.71
C LYS A 34 -13.79 -0.53 8.65
N HIS A 35 -13.39 0.53 9.32
CA HIS A 35 -14.16 1.77 9.33
C HIS A 35 -14.23 2.38 7.92
N TRP A 36 -13.10 2.42 7.21
CA TRP A 36 -13.07 2.96 5.85
C TRP A 36 -13.89 2.10 4.89
N ALA A 37 -13.84 0.78 5.05
CA ALA A 37 -14.66 -0.11 4.22
C ALA A 37 -16.14 0.16 4.43
N ASP A 38 -16.56 0.42 5.67
CA ASP A 38 -17.93 0.76 5.97
C ASP A 38 -18.36 2.07 5.31
N MET A 39 -17.39 2.93 4.99
CA MET A 39 -17.63 4.21 4.31
C MET A 39 -17.60 4.08 2.78
N GLY A 40 -17.47 2.88 2.27
CA GLY A 40 -17.52 2.64 0.84
C GLY A 40 -16.19 2.44 0.14
N TRP A 41 -15.09 2.32 0.89
CA TRP A 41 -13.78 2.06 0.31
C TRP A 41 -13.54 0.55 0.18
N CYS A 42 -12.80 0.18 -0.84
CA CYS A 42 -12.21 -1.15 -0.93
C CYS A 42 -10.77 -1.02 -0.47
N VAL A 43 -10.51 -1.44 0.76
CA VAL A 43 -9.24 -1.18 1.43
C VAL A 43 -8.31 -2.38 1.27
N HIS A 44 -7.12 -2.12 0.73
CA HIS A 44 -6.08 -3.14 0.55
C HIS A 44 -4.98 -2.88 1.56
N LEU A 45 -4.90 -3.70 2.59
CA LEU A 45 -3.81 -3.64 3.56
C LEU A 45 -2.68 -4.50 3.01
N ILE A 46 -1.64 -3.84 2.53
CA ILE A 46 -0.55 -4.49 1.81
C ILE A 46 0.58 -4.85 2.77
N ASP A 47 1.06 -6.08 2.70
CA ASP A 47 2.35 -6.46 3.29
C ASP A 47 3.41 -6.20 2.24
N GLN A 48 4.28 -5.23 2.46
CA GLN A 48 5.34 -4.92 1.51
C GLN A 48 6.39 -6.04 1.51
N ARG A 49 7.27 -6.05 0.49
CA ARG A 49 8.28 -7.12 0.43
C ARG A 49 9.07 -7.20 1.73
N ASN A 50 9.47 -8.38 2.10
CA ASN A 50 10.23 -8.67 3.33
C ASN A 50 9.44 -8.40 4.60
N HIS A 51 8.12 -8.27 4.51
CA HIS A 51 7.25 -8.05 5.67
C HIS A 51 6.04 -8.96 5.58
N GLY A 52 5.51 -9.29 6.75
CA GLY A 52 4.28 -10.09 6.85
C GLY A 52 4.37 -11.38 6.05
N LYS A 53 3.36 -11.61 5.23
CA LYS A 53 3.25 -12.83 4.41
C LYS A 53 3.71 -12.62 2.99
N SER A 54 4.27 -11.45 2.67
CA SER A 54 4.80 -11.21 1.35
C SER A 54 6.17 -11.87 1.18
N PHE A 55 6.61 -11.95 -0.08
CA PHE A 55 7.87 -12.62 -0.42
C PHE A 55 9.07 -11.86 0.15
N TRP A 56 10.20 -12.56 0.25
CA TRP A 56 11.46 -11.99 0.71
C TRP A 56 12.45 -11.93 -0.42
N SER A 57 13.25 -10.86 -0.42
CA SER A 57 14.28 -10.65 -1.44
C SER A 57 15.40 -9.84 -0.84
N SER A 58 16.61 -10.05 -1.34
CA SER A 58 17.77 -9.22 -0.95
C SER A 58 17.69 -7.85 -1.59
N GLU A 59 16.93 -7.70 -2.66
CA GLU A 59 16.72 -6.39 -3.29
C GLU A 59 15.68 -5.60 -2.52
N PHE A 60 16.05 -4.41 -2.06
CA PHE A 60 15.17 -3.66 -1.18
C PHE A 60 15.49 -2.17 -1.28
N ASP A 61 14.77 -1.45 -2.14
CA ASP A 61 14.81 0.01 -2.19
C ASP A 61 13.43 0.52 -2.59
N TYR A 62 13.23 1.82 -2.52
CA TYR A 62 11.90 2.38 -2.75
C TYR A 62 11.44 2.26 -4.19
N SER A 63 12.36 2.32 -5.15
CA SER A 63 12.01 2.13 -6.54
C SER A 63 11.49 0.72 -6.78
N ILE A 64 12.14 -0.27 -6.19
CA ILE A 64 11.73 -1.67 -6.30
C ILE A 64 10.41 -1.88 -5.59
N MET A 65 10.22 -1.26 -4.43
CA MET A 65 8.96 -1.38 -3.68
C MET A 65 7.79 -0.74 -4.44
N ALA A 66 8.06 0.38 -5.12
CA ALA A 66 7.04 1.01 -5.96
C ALA A 66 6.69 0.09 -7.14
N GLU A 67 7.67 -0.59 -7.70
CA GLU A 67 7.41 -1.55 -8.77
C GLU A 67 6.58 -2.72 -8.28
N ASP A 68 6.82 -3.17 -7.04
CA ASP A 68 5.97 -4.21 -6.43
C ASP A 68 4.51 -3.78 -6.39
N LEU A 69 4.26 -2.52 -6.06
CA LEU A 69 2.89 -2.02 -6.00
C LEU A 69 2.28 -1.98 -7.39
N LYS A 70 3.05 -1.56 -8.40
CA LYS A 70 2.56 -1.54 -9.76
C LYS A 70 2.15 -2.94 -10.21
N VAL A 71 2.99 -3.94 -9.91
CA VAL A 71 2.71 -5.33 -10.23
C VAL A 71 1.45 -5.81 -9.50
N TYR A 72 1.30 -5.42 -8.23
CA TYR A 72 0.11 -5.77 -7.45
C TYR A 72 -1.15 -5.20 -8.10
N LEU A 73 -1.13 -3.92 -8.46
CA LEU A 73 -2.30 -3.27 -9.07
C LEU A 73 -2.64 -3.91 -10.40
N ASP A 74 -1.64 -4.23 -11.21
CA ASP A 74 -1.86 -4.89 -12.49
C ASP A 74 -2.49 -6.27 -12.29
N HIS A 75 -1.99 -7.02 -11.32
CA HIS A 75 -2.53 -8.35 -11.01
C HIS A 75 -3.99 -8.28 -10.55
N LYS A 76 -4.34 -7.24 -9.80
CA LYS A 76 -5.70 -7.06 -9.30
C LYS A 76 -6.59 -6.30 -10.27
N SER A 77 -6.07 -5.93 -11.42
CA SER A 77 -6.80 -5.17 -12.44
C SER A 77 -7.29 -3.82 -11.92
N ILE A 78 -6.48 -3.17 -11.10
CA ILE A 78 -6.79 -1.85 -10.54
C ILE A 78 -6.03 -0.81 -11.35
N GLU A 79 -6.77 0.03 -12.08
CA GLU A 79 -6.15 1.04 -12.92
C GLU A 79 -5.70 2.25 -12.13
N LYS A 80 -6.56 2.75 -11.26
CA LYS A 80 -6.27 3.92 -10.43
C LYS A 80 -6.72 3.67 -9.00
N CYS A 81 -6.01 4.29 -8.06
CA CYS A 81 -6.33 4.11 -6.65
C CYS A 81 -5.87 5.31 -5.84
N THR A 82 -6.40 5.40 -4.62
CA THR A 82 -5.87 6.29 -3.60
C THR A 82 -4.81 5.51 -2.83
N VAL A 83 -3.65 6.12 -2.58
CA VAL A 83 -2.56 5.47 -1.87
C VAL A 83 -2.30 6.20 -0.57
N LEU A 84 -2.37 5.47 0.53
CA LEU A 84 -2.05 5.96 1.87
C LEU A 84 -0.79 5.25 2.32
N GLY A 85 0.27 6.02 2.60
CA GLY A 85 1.52 5.46 3.08
C GLY A 85 1.91 6.06 4.42
N HIS A 86 2.42 5.21 5.32
CA HIS A 86 2.86 5.63 6.63
C HIS A 86 4.35 5.34 6.78
N SER A 87 5.15 6.35 7.11
CA SER A 87 6.59 6.20 7.34
C SER A 87 7.27 5.62 6.10
N MET A 88 7.85 4.42 6.19
CA MET A 88 8.46 3.75 5.03
C MET A 88 7.44 3.61 3.90
N GLY A 89 6.22 3.24 4.23
CA GLY A 89 5.14 3.15 3.25
C GLY A 89 4.85 4.48 2.59
N GLY A 90 5.04 5.59 3.33
CA GLY A 90 4.90 6.93 2.76
C GLY A 90 5.93 7.20 1.69
N LYS A 91 7.17 6.78 1.91
CA LYS A 91 8.23 6.95 0.91
C LYS A 91 7.98 6.07 -0.31
N THR A 92 7.50 4.85 -0.09
CA THR A 92 7.09 3.97 -1.19
C THR A 92 5.98 4.62 -2.00
N ALA A 93 4.96 5.17 -1.32
CA ALA A 93 3.82 5.80 -1.98
C ALA A 93 4.25 7.00 -2.81
N MET A 94 5.12 7.85 -2.25
CA MET A 94 5.62 9.01 -2.98
C MET A 94 6.43 8.58 -4.21
N THR A 95 7.27 7.58 -4.07
CA THR A 95 8.06 7.05 -5.17
C THR A 95 7.16 6.49 -6.25
N PHE A 96 6.12 5.75 -5.83
CA PHE A 96 5.15 5.19 -6.76
C PHE A 96 4.42 6.30 -7.52
N ALA A 97 4.01 7.36 -6.82
CA ALA A 97 3.30 8.47 -7.45
C ALA A 97 4.16 9.20 -8.48
N ILE A 98 5.47 9.26 -8.24
CA ILE A 98 6.40 9.88 -9.20
C ILE A 98 6.57 8.97 -10.42
N GLN A 99 6.73 7.67 -10.20
CA GLN A 99 6.97 6.72 -11.29
C GLN A 99 5.72 6.41 -12.11
N TYR A 100 4.56 6.38 -11.46
CA TYR A 100 3.30 5.99 -12.09
C TYR A 100 2.18 6.97 -11.74
N PRO A 101 2.33 8.25 -12.08
CA PRO A 101 1.33 9.25 -11.68
C PRO A 101 -0.07 8.97 -12.24
N GLU A 102 -0.14 8.29 -13.37
CA GLU A 102 -1.44 7.98 -14.00
C GLU A 102 -2.21 6.93 -13.20
N ARG A 103 -1.56 6.25 -12.25
CA ARG A 103 -2.20 5.20 -11.46
C ARG A 103 -2.69 5.72 -10.11
N VAL A 104 -2.41 6.98 -9.77
CA VAL A 104 -2.71 7.55 -8.45
C VAL A 104 -3.79 8.61 -8.59
N LYS A 105 -4.94 8.36 -7.97
CA LYS A 105 -6.00 9.38 -7.88
C LYS A 105 -5.66 10.39 -6.81
N GLN A 106 -5.16 9.90 -5.68
CA GLN A 106 -4.89 10.76 -4.52
C GLN A 106 -3.79 10.08 -3.70
N LEU A 107 -2.85 10.89 -3.23
CA LEU A 107 -1.74 10.42 -2.39
C LEU A 107 -1.90 11.01 -1.00
N ILE A 108 -1.89 10.14 -0.01
CA ILE A 108 -1.97 10.54 1.39
C ILE A 108 -0.73 9.98 2.09
N VAL A 109 0.07 10.86 2.67
CA VAL A 109 1.24 10.44 3.42
C VAL A 109 0.99 10.75 4.88
N ALA A 110 0.90 9.70 5.68
CA ALA A 110 0.72 9.84 7.11
C ALA A 110 2.09 9.79 7.75
N ASP A 111 2.61 10.94 8.11
CA ASP A 111 3.90 11.04 8.76
C ASP A 111 3.64 11.44 10.20
N ILE A 112 3.75 10.46 11.08
CA ILE A 112 3.54 10.70 12.49
C ILE A 112 4.73 11.47 13.07
N GLY A 113 5.80 11.51 12.31
CA GLY A 113 7.01 12.18 12.73
C GLY A 113 7.69 11.46 13.89
N PRO A 114 8.90 11.83 14.16
CA PRO A 114 9.59 11.23 15.30
C PRO A 114 8.95 11.76 16.56
N LYS A 115 8.41 10.87 17.32
CA LYS A 115 7.95 11.18 18.64
C LYS A 115 9.03 10.85 19.61
N SER A 116 9.53 11.84 20.14
CA SER A 116 10.54 11.61 21.18
C SER A 116 9.87 11.13 22.44
#